data_ad656907487a52f801b0ff24df2817e2
#
_entry.id   ad656907487a52f801b0ff24df2817e2
#
_cell.length_a   1.000
_cell.length_b   1.000
_cell.length_c   1.000
_cell.angle_alpha   90.00
_cell.angle_beta   90.00
_cell.angle_gamma   90.00
#
_symmetry.space_group_name_H-M   'P 1'
#
loop_
_entity.id
_entity.type
_entity.pdbx_description
1 polymer ?
#
loop_
_entity_poly.entity_id
_entity_poly.type
_entity_poly.pdbx_seq_one_letter_code
_entity_poly.pdbx_strand_id
1 'polypeptide(L)'
;MLVNASYLDRHPGVKDALGILVFVVCVLIGTLIINAFIFRSFNVEGPSMETTMYTGDRLIVNRLPVTIAQLQNKSYVPERGQIIVFKNPQYVAGLGEEYIVKRVIAFPGERVVLNDGQYTIYNKEHPAGFNPDDQNHGEPGKFTAGEVDTIVADDSLFVSGDHRAEGFSKDSRNGLGLIPYYDVVGPVAFRIFPFDKIRTF
;
A
#
# COMPACT_ATOMS: atom_id res chain seq x y z
N MET A 1 13.83 41.90 44.61
CA MET A 1 13.10 40.66 44.25
C MET A 1 14.14 39.66 43.77
N LEU A 2 14.57 38.72 44.67
CA LEU A 2 15.59 37.72 44.34
C LEU A 2 14.90 36.61 43.51
N VAL A 3 15.21 36.57 42.22
CA VAL A 3 14.77 35.46 41.36
C VAL A 3 15.56 34.21 41.82
N ASN A 4 14.86 33.27 42.46
CA ASN A 4 15.44 31.99 42.83
C ASN A 4 15.83 31.28 41.54
N ALA A 5 17.14 31.22 41.24
CA ALA A 5 17.66 30.42 40.13
C ALA A 5 17.21 28.97 40.28
N SER A 6 16.61 28.42 39.23
CA SER A 6 16.19 27.01 39.18
C SER A 6 17.37 26.07 39.48
N TYR A 7 17.12 24.86 40.02
CA TYR A 7 18.14 23.83 40.21
C TYR A 7 18.96 23.57 38.93
N LEU A 8 18.31 23.59 37.77
CA LEU A 8 18.93 23.40 36.47
C LEU A 8 19.89 24.52 36.08
N ASP A 9 19.61 25.77 36.53
CA ASP A 9 20.51 26.92 36.25
C ASP A 9 21.82 26.85 37.06
N ARG A 10 21.79 26.13 38.19
CA ARG A 10 22.97 25.90 39.05
C ARG A 10 23.80 24.69 38.57
N HIS A 11 23.24 23.83 37.72
CA HIS A 11 23.90 22.60 37.25
C HIS A 11 23.83 22.52 35.72
N PRO A 12 24.65 23.28 34.97
CA PRO A 12 24.59 23.33 33.51
C PRO A 12 24.75 21.96 32.86
N GLY A 13 25.61 21.10 33.39
CA GLY A 13 25.77 19.74 32.87
C GLY A 13 24.51 18.87 32.99
N VAL A 14 23.70 19.04 34.03
CA VAL A 14 22.41 18.35 34.18
C VAL A 14 21.39 18.90 33.21
N LYS A 15 21.36 20.20 32.98
CA LYS A 15 20.50 20.88 32.02
C LYS A 15 20.79 20.38 30.58
N ASP A 16 22.06 20.32 30.20
CA ASP A 16 22.49 19.84 28.90
C ASP A 16 22.15 18.35 28.70
N ALA A 17 22.42 17.51 29.70
CA ALA A 17 22.06 16.08 29.65
C ALA A 17 20.54 15.87 29.52
N LEU A 18 19.75 16.65 30.25
CA LEU A 18 18.28 16.62 30.14
C LEU A 18 17.81 17.09 28.77
N GLY A 19 18.43 18.14 28.22
CA GLY A 19 18.14 18.64 26.87
C GLY A 19 18.38 17.56 25.80
N ILE A 20 19.52 16.89 25.87
CA ILE A 20 19.84 15.77 24.96
C ILE A 20 18.85 14.62 25.13
N LEU A 21 18.50 14.25 26.35
CA LEU A 21 17.52 13.19 26.64
C LEU A 21 16.16 13.53 26.02
N VAL A 22 15.65 14.74 26.25
CA VAL A 22 14.38 15.22 25.70
C VAL A 22 14.43 15.19 24.16
N PHE A 23 15.50 15.68 23.55
CA PHE A 23 15.69 15.62 22.10
C PHE A 23 15.61 14.21 21.56
N VAL A 24 16.34 13.27 22.16
CA VAL A 24 16.31 11.85 21.74
C VAL A 24 14.92 11.26 21.87
N VAL A 25 14.22 11.51 22.98
CA VAL A 25 12.84 11.05 23.19
C VAL A 25 11.90 11.64 22.14
N CYS A 26 12.00 12.93 21.84
CA CYS A 26 11.19 13.57 20.79
C CYS A 26 11.43 12.96 19.40
N VAL A 27 12.70 12.68 19.04
CA VAL A 27 13.05 12.03 17.79
C VAL A 27 12.45 10.63 17.71
N LEU A 28 12.58 9.83 18.77
CA LEU A 28 12.01 8.49 18.83
C LEU A 28 10.48 8.51 18.67
N ILE A 29 9.80 9.34 19.45
CA ILE A 29 8.33 9.50 19.38
C ILE A 29 7.92 10.01 17.99
N GLY A 30 8.61 11.01 17.43
CA GLY A 30 8.34 11.53 16.10
C GLY A 30 8.47 10.44 15.03
N THR A 31 9.53 9.63 15.08
CA THR A 31 9.74 8.50 14.17
C THR A 31 8.62 7.47 14.28
N LEU A 32 8.19 7.12 15.49
CA LEU A 32 7.09 6.18 15.70
C LEU A 32 5.77 6.72 15.11
N ILE A 33 5.46 8.00 15.33
CA ILE A 33 4.26 8.65 14.79
C ILE A 33 4.30 8.65 13.26
N ILE A 34 5.43 9.03 12.65
CA ILE A 34 5.58 9.05 11.20
C ILE A 34 5.34 7.64 10.62
N ASN A 35 5.98 6.61 11.17
CA ASN A 35 5.81 5.24 10.70
C ASN A 35 4.39 4.68 10.92
N ALA A 36 3.75 5.06 12.02
CA ALA A 36 2.42 4.58 12.34
C ALA A 36 1.32 5.22 11.49
N PHE A 37 1.44 6.52 11.15
CA PHE A 37 0.32 7.31 10.64
C PHE A 37 0.56 8.00 9.29
N ILE A 38 1.82 8.22 8.89
CA ILE A 38 2.14 9.04 7.72
C ILE A 38 2.77 8.21 6.62
N PHE A 39 3.92 7.58 6.87
CA PHE A 39 4.65 6.80 5.88
C PHE A 39 5.16 5.50 6.49
N ARG A 40 5.09 4.43 5.70
CA ARG A 40 5.69 3.16 6.07
C ARG A 40 6.54 2.63 4.92
N SER A 41 7.73 2.09 5.24
CA SER A 41 8.62 1.49 4.27
C SER A 41 8.43 -0.01 4.20
N PHE A 42 8.46 -0.56 2.96
CA PHE A 42 8.39 -1.99 2.67
C PHE A 42 9.48 -2.37 1.67
N ASN A 43 10.00 -3.58 1.79
CA ASN A 43 10.80 -4.22 0.76
C ASN A 43 9.89 -5.08 -0.12
N VAL A 44 10.13 -5.05 -1.42
CA VAL A 44 9.44 -5.93 -2.36
C VAL A 44 10.12 -7.30 -2.33
N GLU A 45 9.31 -8.34 -2.20
CA GLU A 45 9.72 -9.73 -2.32
C GLU A 45 8.85 -10.44 -3.33
N GLY A 46 9.46 -11.29 -4.15
CA GLY A 46 8.80 -12.04 -5.21
C GLY A 46 8.55 -11.25 -6.51
N PRO A 47 8.22 -11.95 -7.58
CA PRO A 47 8.13 -11.41 -8.94
C PRO A 47 6.75 -10.84 -9.29
N SER A 48 5.78 -10.85 -8.39
CA SER A 48 4.36 -10.65 -8.70
C SER A 48 4.01 -9.27 -9.26
N MET A 49 4.88 -8.28 -9.08
CA MET A 49 4.70 -6.90 -9.58
C MET A 49 5.68 -6.54 -10.70
N GLU A 50 6.43 -7.51 -11.22
CA GLU A 50 7.22 -7.29 -12.44
C GLU A 50 6.28 -7.01 -13.64
N THR A 51 6.56 -6.09 -14.49
CA THR A 51 7.77 -5.29 -14.72
C THR A 51 7.83 -3.98 -13.92
N THR A 52 6.82 -3.65 -13.16
CA THR A 52 6.69 -2.36 -12.44
C THR A 52 7.63 -2.28 -11.24
N MET A 53 7.76 -3.36 -10.48
CA MET A 53 8.60 -3.47 -9.28
C MET A 53 9.30 -4.82 -9.26
N TYR A 54 10.50 -4.85 -8.70
CA TYR A 54 11.35 -6.04 -8.63
C TYR A 54 11.71 -6.37 -7.19
N THR A 55 12.02 -7.63 -6.94
CA THR A 55 12.56 -8.07 -5.65
C THR A 55 13.78 -7.23 -5.26
N GLY A 56 13.77 -6.72 -4.03
CA GLY A 56 14.80 -5.81 -3.50
C GLY A 56 14.49 -4.33 -3.64
N ASP A 57 13.44 -3.96 -4.40
CA ASP A 57 12.95 -2.58 -4.42
C ASP A 57 12.47 -2.16 -3.02
N ARG A 58 12.77 -0.91 -2.63
CA ARG A 58 12.27 -0.33 -1.39
C ARG A 58 11.21 0.72 -1.67
N LEU A 59 10.03 0.50 -1.10
CA LEU A 59 8.85 1.32 -1.31
C LEU A 59 8.55 2.17 -0.08
N ILE A 60 8.02 3.36 -0.33
CA ILE A 60 7.37 4.20 0.67
C ILE A 60 5.88 4.22 0.39
N VAL A 61 5.12 3.78 1.36
CA VAL A 61 3.65 3.74 1.35
C VAL A 61 3.13 4.94 2.12
N ASN A 62 2.23 5.71 1.49
CA ASN A 62 1.56 6.84 2.11
C ASN A 62 0.37 6.34 2.93
N ARG A 63 0.46 6.43 4.26
CA ARG A 63 -0.60 6.03 5.18
C ARG A 63 -1.58 7.13 5.53
N LEU A 64 -1.23 8.36 5.19
CA LEU A 64 -2.02 9.53 5.58
C LEU A 64 -3.49 9.46 5.11
N PRO A 65 -3.81 9.07 3.86
CA PRO A 65 -5.20 8.94 3.43
C PRO A 65 -5.99 7.90 4.24
N VAL A 66 -5.34 6.77 4.57
CA VAL A 66 -5.94 5.70 5.40
C VAL A 66 -6.16 6.21 6.82
N THR A 67 -5.16 6.88 7.41
CA THR A 67 -5.24 7.46 8.76
C THR A 67 -6.37 8.49 8.86
N ILE A 68 -6.50 9.39 7.87
CA ILE A 68 -7.58 10.39 7.83
C ILE A 68 -8.95 9.72 7.71
N ALA A 69 -9.08 8.71 6.83
CA ALA A 69 -10.34 7.98 6.68
C ALA A 69 -10.74 7.29 8.00
N GLN A 70 -9.79 6.64 8.69
CA GLN A 70 -10.02 6.00 9.99
C GLN A 70 -10.46 6.99 11.07
N LEU A 71 -9.85 8.19 11.13
CA LEU A 71 -10.25 9.25 12.06
C LEU A 71 -11.68 9.76 11.78
N GLN A 72 -12.15 9.63 10.54
CA GLN A 72 -13.51 9.97 10.13
C GLN A 72 -14.50 8.79 10.24
N ASN A 73 -14.08 7.65 10.78
CA ASN A 73 -14.84 6.40 10.81
C ASN A 73 -15.31 5.96 9.40
N LYS A 74 -14.44 6.13 8.40
CA LYS A 74 -14.66 5.72 7.01
C LYS A 74 -13.58 4.75 6.56
N SER A 75 -13.90 3.96 5.54
CA SER A 75 -12.89 3.18 4.82
C SER A 75 -12.16 4.04 3.81
N TYR A 76 -10.85 3.84 3.66
CA TYR A 76 -10.10 4.41 2.57
C TYR A 76 -10.40 3.62 1.29
N VAL A 77 -10.79 4.32 0.24
CA VAL A 77 -11.00 3.76 -1.09
C VAL A 77 -9.88 4.25 -1.99
N PRO A 78 -9.02 3.36 -2.50
CA PRO A 78 -7.96 3.74 -3.43
C PRO A 78 -8.53 4.09 -4.81
N GLU A 79 -7.70 4.63 -5.69
CA GLU A 79 -8.04 4.86 -7.10
C GLU A 79 -7.84 3.58 -7.92
N ARG A 80 -8.55 3.48 -9.07
CA ARG A 80 -8.31 2.40 -10.02
C ARG A 80 -6.93 2.52 -10.64
N GLY A 81 -6.25 1.39 -10.81
CA GLY A 81 -4.88 1.36 -11.30
C GLY A 81 -3.83 1.71 -10.23
N GLN A 82 -4.24 2.22 -9.08
CA GLN A 82 -3.31 2.53 -7.99
C GLN A 82 -2.68 1.26 -7.42
N ILE A 83 -1.38 1.33 -7.12
CA ILE A 83 -0.66 0.24 -6.47
C ILE A 83 -0.79 0.45 -4.96
N ILE A 84 -1.28 -0.57 -4.26
CA ILE A 84 -1.50 -0.53 -2.82
C ILE A 84 -0.74 -1.63 -2.11
N VAL A 85 -0.38 -1.36 -0.85
CA VAL A 85 0.04 -2.38 0.11
C VAL A 85 -1.13 -2.65 1.05
N PHE A 86 -1.38 -3.92 1.33
CA PHE A 86 -2.45 -4.36 2.22
C PHE A 86 -1.99 -5.55 3.07
N LYS A 87 -2.68 -5.81 4.18
CA LYS A 87 -2.48 -7.02 4.96
C LYS A 87 -3.02 -8.21 4.19
N ASN A 88 -2.28 -9.30 4.20
CA ASN A 88 -2.73 -10.54 3.58
C ASN A 88 -3.92 -11.12 4.36
N PRO A 89 -5.13 -11.19 3.77
CA PRO A 89 -6.30 -11.76 4.45
C PRO A 89 -6.13 -13.22 4.87
N GLN A 90 -5.16 -13.92 4.25
CA GLN A 90 -4.85 -15.33 4.51
C GLN A 90 -3.59 -15.51 5.37
N TYR A 91 -3.08 -14.42 5.97
CA TYR A 91 -1.86 -14.50 6.79
C TYR A 91 -2.09 -15.32 8.05
N VAL A 92 -1.21 -16.29 8.25
CA VAL A 92 -1.08 -17.03 9.50
C VAL A 92 0.32 -16.76 10.04
N ALA A 93 0.43 -16.40 11.31
CA ALA A 93 1.70 -16.05 11.93
C ALA A 93 2.76 -17.15 11.73
N GLY A 94 3.90 -16.77 11.15
CA GLY A 94 5.00 -17.68 10.80
C GLY A 94 4.84 -18.45 9.49
N LEU A 95 3.76 -18.20 8.74
CA LEU A 95 3.50 -18.83 7.44
C LEU A 95 3.15 -17.77 6.39
N GLY A 96 4.07 -17.53 5.45
CA GLY A 96 3.87 -16.62 4.32
C GLY A 96 4.05 -15.15 4.65
N GLU A 97 3.66 -14.30 3.71
CA GLU A 97 3.84 -12.85 3.76
C GLU A 97 2.68 -12.16 4.50
N GLU A 98 3.01 -11.32 5.49
CA GLU A 98 2.00 -10.54 6.23
C GLU A 98 1.44 -9.38 5.39
N TYR A 99 2.26 -8.78 4.53
CA TYR A 99 1.89 -7.66 3.67
C TYR A 99 2.12 -8.01 2.21
N ILE A 100 1.17 -7.61 1.37
CA ILE A 100 1.19 -7.87 -0.07
C ILE A 100 1.04 -6.55 -0.81
N VAL A 101 1.71 -6.43 -1.96
CA VAL A 101 1.57 -5.31 -2.89
C VAL A 101 0.90 -5.78 -4.18
N LYS A 102 -0.17 -5.09 -4.62
CA LYS A 102 -0.92 -5.35 -5.87
C LYS A 102 -1.51 -4.06 -6.43
N ARG A 103 -1.96 -4.14 -7.68
CA ARG A 103 -2.69 -3.09 -8.38
C ARG A 103 -4.19 -3.27 -8.23
N VAL A 104 -4.90 -2.17 -7.98
CA VAL A 104 -6.37 -2.14 -7.88
C VAL A 104 -6.97 -2.22 -9.29
N ILE A 105 -7.85 -3.18 -9.48
CA ILE A 105 -8.50 -3.47 -10.77
C ILE A 105 -9.98 -3.08 -10.73
N ALA A 106 -10.72 -3.46 -9.69
CA ALA A 106 -12.14 -3.20 -9.61
C ALA A 106 -12.64 -2.97 -8.19
N PHE A 107 -13.83 -2.36 -8.11
CA PHE A 107 -14.49 -1.87 -6.91
C PHE A 107 -15.80 -2.62 -6.64
N PRO A 108 -16.40 -2.45 -5.42
CA PRO A 108 -17.67 -3.07 -5.06
C PRO A 108 -18.77 -2.87 -6.10
N GLY A 109 -19.51 -3.95 -6.38
CA GLY A 109 -20.62 -3.97 -7.33
C GLY A 109 -20.21 -4.04 -8.79
N GLU A 110 -18.92 -3.95 -9.11
CA GLU A 110 -18.43 -4.11 -10.48
C GLU A 110 -18.26 -5.59 -10.82
N ARG A 111 -18.61 -5.97 -12.06
CA ARG A 111 -18.34 -7.29 -12.59
C ARG A 111 -16.99 -7.27 -13.30
N VAL A 112 -16.12 -8.18 -12.90
CA VAL A 112 -14.79 -8.40 -13.49
C VAL A 112 -14.87 -9.63 -14.37
N VAL A 113 -14.58 -9.46 -15.65
CA VAL A 113 -14.42 -10.55 -16.60
C VAL A 113 -12.98 -10.54 -17.10
N LEU A 114 -12.32 -11.68 -17.01
CA LEU A 114 -11.02 -11.92 -17.66
C LEU A 114 -11.23 -13.03 -18.68
N ASN A 115 -11.11 -12.69 -19.94
CA ASN A 115 -11.22 -13.61 -21.06
C ASN A 115 -10.25 -13.18 -22.18
N ASP A 116 -9.74 -14.14 -22.93
CA ASP A 116 -8.79 -13.91 -24.02
C ASP A 116 -7.58 -13.03 -23.63
N GLY A 117 -7.15 -13.14 -22.38
CA GLY A 117 -5.97 -12.42 -21.86
C GLY A 117 -6.21 -10.96 -21.49
N GLN A 118 -7.46 -10.50 -21.44
CA GLN A 118 -7.80 -9.12 -21.14
C GLN A 118 -8.88 -9.01 -20.07
N TYR A 119 -8.71 -8.04 -19.18
CA TYR A 119 -9.77 -7.65 -18.26
C TYR A 119 -10.83 -6.80 -18.96
N THR A 120 -12.09 -7.05 -18.62
CA THR A 120 -13.21 -6.16 -18.91
C THR A 120 -14.00 -5.93 -17.63
N ILE A 121 -14.14 -4.67 -17.25
CA ILE A 121 -14.88 -4.25 -16.07
C ILE A 121 -16.21 -3.67 -16.52
N TYR A 122 -17.31 -4.19 -15.97
CA TYR A 122 -18.64 -3.71 -16.21
C TYR A 122 -19.19 -3.03 -14.95
N ASN A 123 -19.73 -1.82 -15.13
CA ASN A 123 -20.42 -1.08 -14.07
C ASN A 123 -21.60 -0.26 -14.65
N LYS A 124 -22.29 0.51 -13.80
CA LYS A 124 -23.46 1.31 -14.23
C LYS A 124 -23.09 2.40 -15.23
N GLU A 125 -21.88 2.96 -15.13
CA GLU A 125 -21.38 4.03 -16.00
C GLU A 125 -20.88 3.48 -17.33
N HIS A 126 -20.36 2.25 -17.32
CA HIS A 126 -19.81 1.56 -18.48
C HIS A 126 -20.46 0.18 -18.66
N PRO A 127 -21.74 0.13 -19.10
CA PRO A 127 -22.44 -1.14 -19.30
C PRO A 127 -21.87 -1.97 -20.49
N ALA A 128 -21.15 -1.34 -21.41
CA ALA A 128 -20.43 -2.02 -22.49
C ALA A 128 -19.08 -2.60 -22.05
N GLY A 129 -18.63 -2.25 -20.84
CA GLY A 129 -17.33 -2.64 -20.30
C GLY A 129 -16.19 -1.76 -20.76
N PHE A 130 -15.09 -1.79 -20.00
CA PHE A 130 -13.82 -1.13 -20.32
C PHE A 130 -12.65 -1.95 -19.77
N ASN A 131 -11.48 -1.74 -20.36
CA ASN A 131 -10.26 -2.38 -19.88
C ASN A 131 -9.60 -1.48 -18.81
N PRO A 132 -9.40 -1.95 -17.55
CA PRO A 132 -8.80 -1.15 -16.49
C PRO A 132 -7.30 -0.86 -16.74
N ASP A 133 -6.64 -1.61 -17.60
CA ASP A 133 -5.21 -1.46 -17.88
C ASP A 133 -4.92 -0.42 -18.98
N ASP A 134 -5.94 0.08 -19.70
CA ASP A 134 -5.75 1.08 -20.76
C ASP A 134 -5.14 2.40 -20.24
N GLN A 135 -5.30 2.71 -18.96
CA GLN A 135 -4.80 3.92 -18.32
C GLN A 135 -3.45 3.72 -17.62
N ASN A 136 -2.90 2.50 -17.62
CA ASN A 136 -1.69 2.18 -16.86
C ASN A 136 -0.38 2.41 -17.65
N HIS A 137 -0.39 3.21 -18.71
CA HIS A 137 0.80 3.61 -19.49
C HIS A 137 1.69 2.45 -19.97
N GLY A 138 1.08 1.29 -20.29
CA GLY A 138 1.79 0.10 -20.77
C GLY A 138 2.34 -0.81 -19.67
N GLU A 139 2.15 -0.47 -18.43
CA GLU A 139 2.29 -1.34 -17.26
C GLU A 139 0.89 -1.65 -16.70
N PRO A 140 0.52 -2.87 -16.46
CA PRO A 140 1.18 -4.15 -16.66
C PRO A 140 1.16 -4.61 -18.13
N GLY A 141 1.80 -5.77 -18.42
CA GLY A 141 1.85 -6.36 -19.77
C GLY A 141 0.47 -6.63 -20.38
N LYS A 142 0.42 -6.68 -21.70
CA LYS A 142 -0.84 -6.72 -22.48
C LYS A 142 -1.67 -7.99 -22.34
N PHE A 143 -1.08 -9.11 -21.90
CA PHE A 143 -1.75 -10.39 -21.75
C PHE A 143 -1.81 -10.79 -20.28
N THR A 144 -3.01 -11.10 -19.80
CA THR A 144 -3.27 -11.58 -18.43
C THR A 144 -3.72 -13.05 -18.47
N ALA A 145 -2.98 -13.94 -17.86
CA ALA A 145 -3.31 -15.35 -17.80
C ALA A 145 -4.48 -15.62 -16.82
N GLY A 146 -5.24 -16.67 -17.13
CA GLY A 146 -6.39 -17.14 -16.36
C GLY A 146 -7.72 -16.69 -16.93
N GLU A 147 -8.80 -17.10 -16.27
CA GLU A 147 -10.17 -16.74 -16.57
C GLU A 147 -10.87 -16.32 -15.28
N VAL A 148 -11.67 -15.29 -15.32
CA VAL A 148 -12.45 -14.78 -14.18
C VAL A 148 -13.79 -14.27 -14.68
N ASP A 149 -14.84 -14.56 -13.94
CA ASP A 149 -16.14 -13.87 -14.04
C ASP A 149 -16.72 -13.79 -12.63
N THR A 150 -16.62 -12.61 -12.05
CA THR A 150 -17.04 -12.40 -10.66
C THR A 150 -17.55 -10.98 -10.45
N ILE A 151 -18.38 -10.81 -9.42
CA ILE A 151 -18.80 -9.48 -8.95
C ILE A 151 -18.02 -9.19 -7.67
N VAL A 152 -17.45 -7.99 -7.60
CA VAL A 152 -16.72 -7.53 -6.40
C VAL A 152 -17.72 -7.28 -5.27
N ALA A 153 -17.51 -7.96 -4.15
CA ALA A 153 -18.35 -7.82 -2.95
C ALA A 153 -18.22 -6.43 -2.32
N ASP A 154 -19.22 -6.04 -1.54
CA ASP A 154 -19.21 -4.78 -0.79
C ASP A 154 -17.96 -4.69 0.10
N ASP A 155 -17.47 -3.45 0.28
CA ASP A 155 -16.30 -3.13 1.09
C ASP A 155 -15.00 -3.87 0.72
N SER A 156 -14.90 -4.35 -0.53
CA SER A 156 -13.76 -5.13 -1.01
C SER A 156 -13.21 -4.60 -2.33
N LEU A 157 -11.98 -4.99 -2.63
CA LEU A 157 -11.28 -4.68 -3.88
C LEU A 157 -10.93 -5.96 -4.63
N PHE A 158 -11.01 -5.92 -5.96
CA PHE A 158 -10.34 -6.87 -6.81
C PHE A 158 -8.96 -6.34 -7.20
N VAL A 159 -7.92 -7.09 -6.91
CA VAL A 159 -6.53 -6.68 -7.15
C VAL A 159 -5.80 -7.69 -8.03
N SER A 160 -4.82 -7.23 -8.78
CA SER A 160 -3.97 -8.08 -9.61
C SER A 160 -2.51 -7.69 -9.49
N GLY A 161 -1.62 -8.67 -9.61
CA GLY A 161 -0.20 -8.40 -9.82
C GLY A 161 0.06 -7.86 -11.23
N ASP A 162 1.14 -7.10 -11.40
CA ASP A 162 1.55 -6.61 -12.72
C ASP A 162 2.26 -7.69 -13.54
N HIS A 163 2.83 -8.69 -12.88
CA HIS A 163 3.26 -9.90 -13.56
C HIS A 163 2.04 -10.76 -13.86
N ARG A 164 1.47 -10.55 -15.04
CA ARG A 164 0.20 -11.12 -15.46
C ARG A 164 0.29 -12.57 -15.92
N ALA A 165 1.50 -13.11 -16.16
CA ALA A 165 1.69 -14.50 -16.57
C ALA A 165 1.24 -15.48 -15.47
N GLU A 166 0.91 -16.70 -15.89
CA GLU A 166 0.48 -17.77 -14.99
C GLU A 166 1.57 -18.15 -13.98
N GLY A 167 1.18 -18.35 -12.71
CA GLY A 167 2.07 -18.82 -11.64
C GLY A 167 2.93 -17.75 -10.97
N PHE A 168 3.01 -16.53 -11.51
CA PHE A 168 3.88 -15.48 -10.97
C PHE A 168 3.21 -14.56 -9.95
N SER A 169 1.90 -14.48 -9.92
CA SER A 169 1.16 -13.64 -8.98
C SER A 169 0.02 -14.41 -8.33
N LYS A 170 0.04 -14.53 -7.01
CA LYS A 170 -1.14 -14.87 -6.22
C LYS A 170 -1.92 -13.59 -5.95
N ASP A 171 -3.09 -13.47 -6.56
CA ASP A 171 -3.96 -12.30 -6.46
C ASP A 171 -5.45 -12.67 -6.52
N SER A 172 -6.35 -11.73 -6.76
CA SER A 172 -7.79 -11.99 -6.76
C SER A 172 -8.24 -12.97 -7.85
N ARG A 173 -7.42 -13.19 -8.90
CA ARG A 173 -7.66 -14.18 -9.95
C ARG A 173 -7.53 -15.62 -9.46
N ASN A 174 -6.59 -15.87 -8.55
CA ASN A 174 -6.06 -17.20 -8.29
C ASN A 174 -5.75 -17.47 -6.82
N GLY A 175 -6.76 -17.33 -5.96
CA GLY A 175 -6.71 -17.87 -4.62
C GLY A 175 -6.36 -16.88 -3.51
N LEU A 176 -6.05 -15.60 -3.78
CA LEU A 176 -5.96 -14.58 -2.74
C LEU A 176 -7.35 -14.11 -2.29
N GLY A 177 -8.31 -14.09 -3.23
CA GLY A 177 -9.65 -13.55 -3.01
C GLY A 177 -9.72 -12.03 -3.10
N LEU A 178 -10.85 -11.49 -2.70
CA LEU A 178 -11.07 -10.04 -2.62
C LEU A 178 -10.39 -9.47 -1.38
N ILE A 179 -9.96 -8.22 -1.48
CA ILE A 179 -9.24 -7.55 -0.40
C ILE A 179 -10.17 -6.57 0.31
N PRO A 180 -10.51 -6.80 1.58
CA PRO A 180 -11.33 -5.88 2.34
C PRO A 180 -10.67 -4.49 2.48
N TYR A 181 -11.45 -3.43 2.44
CA TYR A 181 -10.93 -2.06 2.61
C TYR A 181 -10.14 -1.85 3.90
N TYR A 182 -10.54 -2.51 4.99
CA TYR A 182 -9.86 -2.38 6.29
C TYR A 182 -8.45 -3.00 6.32
N ASP A 183 -8.12 -3.87 5.37
CA ASP A 183 -6.79 -4.44 5.23
C ASP A 183 -5.81 -3.53 4.48
N VAL A 184 -6.32 -2.48 3.80
CA VAL A 184 -5.46 -1.55 3.04
C VAL A 184 -4.58 -0.75 4.00
N VAL A 185 -3.26 -0.87 3.83
CA VAL A 185 -2.25 -0.10 4.57
C VAL A 185 -2.07 1.28 3.96
N GLY A 186 -2.09 1.36 2.62
CA GLY A 186 -2.02 2.60 1.88
C GLY A 186 -1.49 2.44 0.45
N PRO A 187 -1.58 3.50 -0.37
CA PRO A 187 -1.00 3.54 -1.69
C PRO A 187 0.52 3.64 -1.63
N VAL A 188 1.18 3.01 -2.60
CA VAL A 188 2.61 3.19 -2.84
C VAL A 188 2.83 4.57 -3.42
N ALA A 189 3.64 5.40 -2.76
CA ALA A 189 3.95 6.75 -3.21
C ALA A 189 5.26 6.80 -3.99
N PHE A 190 6.29 6.10 -3.49
CA PHE A 190 7.64 6.16 -4.04
C PHE A 190 8.31 4.79 -4.01
N ARG A 191 9.15 4.51 -5.03
CA ARG A 191 10.28 3.61 -4.92
C ARG A 191 11.52 4.44 -4.63
N ILE A 192 12.21 4.16 -3.52
CA ILE A 192 13.40 4.92 -3.08
C ILE A 192 14.71 4.15 -3.25
N PHE A 193 14.65 2.87 -3.56
CA PHE A 193 15.80 2.03 -3.85
C PHE A 193 15.41 0.98 -4.90
N PRO A 194 16.29 0.63 -5.83
CA PRO A 194 17.65 1.16 -6.02
C PRO A 194 17.65 2.63 -6.46
N PHE A 195 18.72 3.35 -6.13
CA PHE A 195 18.79 4.81 -6.32
C PHE A 195 18.74 5.27 -7.78
N ASP A 196 19.17 4.43 -8.71
CA ASP A 196 19.11 4.65 -10.15
C ASP A 196 17.69 4.46 -10.74
N LYS A 197 16.74 3.95 -9.93
CA LYS A 197 15.36 3.66 -10.33
C LYS A 197 14.32 4.33 -9.42
N ILE A 198 14.69 5.44 -8.77
CA ILE A 198 13.74 6.23 -7.97
C ILE A 198 12.61 6.70 -8.86
N ARG A 199 11.34 6.47 -8.43
CA ARG A 199 10.14 6.95 -9.14
C ARG A 199 8.95 7.10 -8.18
N THR A 200 7.98 7.90 -8.62
CA THR A 200 6.62 7.99 -8.04
C THR A 200 5.68 6.98 -8.71
N PHE A 201 4.56 6.67 -8.05
CA PHE A 201 3.50 5.82 -8.57
C PHE A 201 2.14 6.50 -8.47
#